data_be8853c15675c444822f3ae04c4cebbe
#
_entry.id   be8853c15675c444822f3ae04c4cebbe
#
_cell.length_a   1.000
_cell.length_b   1.000
_cell.length_c   1.000
_cell.angle_alpha   90.00
_cell.angle_beta   90.00
_cell.angle_gamma   90.00
#
_symmetry.space_group_name_H-M   'P 1'
#
loop_
_entity.id
_entity.type
_entity.pdbx_description
1 polymer ?
#
loop_
_entity_poly.entity_id
_entity_poly.type
_entity_poly.pdbx_seq_one_letter_code
_entity_poly.pdbx_strand_id
1 'polypeptide(L)'
;MYKRQTQLLAVDEESGEARALAGHGLNISSACLWREGFAACAMRGASGVELMYIGPDGAETVLTEFNSGICEEYEYSAPEALDFVNSEGRKLAGWVIKPAGFEPGRKYPAILDIHGGPKTVYGSCYFHEMQLWASRGFAVMFCNPTGGDGGGDEFADIRGQYGRQDFADLMQFVDTALKRCDFIDAERLGVTGGSYGGFMTNWVIGHTDRFRCAASQRSISNWISFRNSADIGWYFAEDQVGGEPWTGLEKIWGQSPLAFADRVTTPTLFIHSEEDYRCPLSEGIQMFYALRQRGVETRMCIFRGENHELSRSGRPRNRVRRLREITEWMERHLK
;
A
#
# COMPACT_ATOMS: atom_id res chain seq x y z
N MET A 1 -16.81 -3.22 -6.01
CA MET A 1 -15.62 -3.80 -5.37
C MET A 1 -15.02 -2.78 -4.40
N TYR A 2 -14.82 -3.08 -3.18
CA TYR A 2 -13.91 -2.54 -2.17
C TYR A 2 -13.96 -1.07 -1.80
N LYS A 3 -14.96 -0.63 -1.12
CA LYS A 3 -14.79 0.58 -0.31
C LYS A 3 -14.22 0.28 1.09
N ARG A 4 -13.42 -0.71 1.33
CA ARG A 4 -12.85 -1.12 2.62
C ARG A 4 -12.97 -2.61 2.92
N GLN A 5 -13.75 -3.38 2.10
CA GLN A 5 -14.09 -4.78 2.34
C GLN A 5 -14.54 -5.44 1.05
N THR A 6 -14.40 -6.74 0.96
CA THR A 6 -14.90 -7.54 -0.17
C THR A 6 -16.28 -8.07 0.18
N GLN A 7 -17.25 -7.80 -0.66
CA GLN A 7 -18.61 -8.30 -0.51
C GLN A 7 -18.95 -9.36 -1.54
N LEU A 8 -19.86 -10.24 -1.21
CA LEU A 8 -20.51 -11.14 -2.13
C LEU A 8 -21.75 -10.44 -2.70
N LEU A 9 -21.79 -10.32 -4.02
CA LEU A 9 -22.89 -9.68 -4.73
C LEU A 9 -23.61 -10.72 -5.60
N ALA A 10 -24.95 -10.68 -5.61
CA ALA A 10 -25.74 -11.28 -6.66
C ALA A 10 -26.03 -10.21 -7.73
N VAL A 11 -25.83 -10.57 -8.99
CA VAL A 11 -26.15 -9.73 -10.13
C VAL A 11 -27.27 -10.42 -10.92
N ASP A 12 -28.36 -9.73 -11.16
CA ASP A 12 -29.41 -10.19 -12.04
C ASP A 12 -28.93 -10.10 -13.51
N GLU A 13 -29.00 -11.21 -14.23
CA GLU A 13 -28.44 -11.30 -15.57
C GLU A 13 -29.22 -10.50 -16.62
N GLU A 14 -30.51 -10.26 -16.40
CA GLU A 14 -31.35 -9.53 -17.36
C GLU A 14 -31.30 -8.03 -17.13
N SER A 15 -31.42 -7.59 -15.87
CA SER A 15 -31.45 -6.17 -15.50
C SER A 15 -30.06 -5.57 -15.21
N GLY A 16 -29.06 -6.42 -14.91
CA GLY A 16 -27.75 -5.98 -14.42
C GLY A 16 -27.77 -5.44 -12.99
N GLU A 17 -28.90 -5.53 -12.29
CA GLU A 17 -29.04 -5.03 -10.93
C GLU A 17 -28.22 -5.87 -9.95
N ALA A 18 -27.36 -5.20 -9.16
CA ALA A 18 -26.51 -5.85 -8.18
C ALA A 18 -27.02 -5.61 -6.77
N ARG A 19 -27.16 -6.69 -5.96
CA ARG A 19 -27.48 -6.61 -4.53
C ARG A 19 -26.44 -7.32 -3.69
N ALA A 20 -26.10 -6.72 -2.55
CA ALA A 20 -25.20 -7.38 -1.59
C ALA A 20 -25.90 -8.58 -0.96
N LEU A 21 -25.24 -9.75 -0.98
CA LEU A 21 -25.66 -10.96 -0.29
C LEU A 21 -25.08 -11.04 1.10
N ALA A 22 -23.80 -10.77 1.23
CA ALA A 22 -23.07 -10.85 2.49
C ALA A 22 -21.76 -10.06 2.43
N GLY A 23 -21.08 -9.94 3.57
CA GLY A 23 -19.73 -9.38 3.62
C GLY A 23 -19.62 -8.02 4.28
N HIS A 24 -20.65 -7.56 5.00
CA HIS A 24 -20.51 -6.38 5.84
C HIS A 24 -19.45 -6.64 6.94
N GLY A 25 -18.32 -5.95 6.86
CA GLY A 25 -17.21 -6.15 7.79
C GLY A 25 -16.27 -7.31 7.45
N LEU A 26 -16.47 -8.01 6.32
CA LEU A 26 -15.61 -9.08 5.86
C LEU A 26 -14.62 -8.61 4.78
N ASN A 27 -13.50 -9.31 4.70
CA ASN A 27 -12.64 -9.34 3.53
C ASN A 27 -12.67 -10.76 2.97
N ILE A 28 -13.48 -10.99 1.94
CA ILE A 28 -13.64 -12.29 1.27
C ILE A 28 -12.55 -12.41 0.22
N SER A 29 -11.63 -13.35 0.37
CA SER A 29 -10.56 -13.61 -0.59
C SER A 29 -10.96 -14.55 -1.70
N SER A 30 -11.86 -15.49 -1.42
CA SER A 30 -12.45 -16.42 -2.39
C SER A 30 -13.78 -16.95 -1.88
N ALA A 31 -14.67 -17.31 -2.81
CA ALA A 31 -15.93 -17.97 -2.49
C ALA A 31 -16.32 -18.94 -3.61
N CYS A 32 -17.03 -19.99 -3.25
CA CYS A 32 -17.65 -20.90 -4.19
C CYS A 32 -19.05 -21.30 -3.71
N LEU A 33 -19.92 -21.71 -4.63
CA LEU A 33 -21.22 -22.25 -4.30
C LEU A 33 -21.06 -23.55 -3.49
N TRP A 34 -21.76 -23.65 -2.38
CA TRP A 34 -21.79 -24.82 -1.52
C TRP A 34 -23.15 -24.97 -0.86
N ARG A 35 -23.82 -26.13 -1.08
CA ARG A 35 -25.22 -26.34 -0.69
C ARG A 35 -26.11 -25.24 -1.30
N GLU A 36 -26.95 -24.62 -0.47
CA GLU A 36 -27.85 -23.53 -0.86
C GLU A 36 -27.24 -22.14 -0.70
N GLY A 37 -25.94 -22.05 -0.30
CA GLY A 37 -25.20 -20.81 -0.05
C GLY A 37 -23.80 -20.86 -0.62
N PHE A 38 -22.86 -20.28 0.13
CA PHE A 38 -21.45 -20.17 -0.30
C PHE A 38 -20.51 -20.63 0.81
N ALA A 39 -19.46 -21.35 0.41
CA ALA A 39 -18.26 -21.49 1.23
C ALA A 39 -17.28 -20.39 0.84
N ALA A 40 -16.73 -19.66 1.81
CA ALA A 40 -15.85 -18.53 1.58
C ALA A 40 -14.60 -18.60 2.46
N CYS A 41 -13.45 -18.18 1.92
CA CYS A 41 -12.29 -17.82 2.72
C CYS A 41 -12.38 -16.32 3.01
N ALA A 42 -12.55 -15.96 4.28
CA ALA A 42 -12.75 -14.57 4.66
C ALA A 42 -12.11 -14.24 6.01
N MET A 43 -11.81 -12.96 6.23
CA MET A 43 -11.34 -12.45 7.51
C MET A 43 -12.26 -11.31 8.00
N ARG A 44 -12.35 -11.15 9.31
CA ARG A 44 -13.05 -10.04 9.97
C ARG A 44 -12.14 -9.43 11.05
N GLY A 45 -11.84 -8.13 10.92
CA GLY A 45 -10.98 -7.46 11.90
C GLY A 45 -9.62 -8.14 12.06
N ALA A 46 -9.35 -8.64 13.27
CA ALA A 46 -8.10 -9.30 13.64
C ALA A 46 -8.07 -10.82 13.37
N SER A 47 -9.19 -11.44 12.99
CA SER A 47 -9.33 -12.90 13.05
C SER A 47 -8.41 -13.70 12.13
N GLY A 48 -7.74 -13.06 11.16
CA GLY A 48 -7.10 -13.80 10.09
C GLY A 48 -8.11 -14.41 9.13
N VAL A 49 -7.64 -15.22 8.16
CA VAL A 49 -8.53 -15.87 7.18
C VAL A 49 -9.05 -17.18 7.76
N GLU A 50 -10.39 -17.30 7.82
CA GLU A 50 -11.09 -18.50 8.20
C GLU A 50 -12.00 -19.00 7.07
N LEU A 51 -12.41 -20.27 7.11
CA LEU A 51 -13.49 -20.76 6.28
C LEU A 51 -14.83 -20.35 6.91
N MET A 52 -15.72 -19.84 6.09
CA MET A 52 -17.05 -19.40 6.50
C MET A 52 -18.11 -20.00 5.58
N TYR A 53 -19.27 -20.30 6.14
CA TYR A 53 -20.48 -20.54 5.37
C TYR A 53 -21.33 -19.27 5.36
N ILE A 54 -21.78 -18.90 4.17
CA ILE A 54 -22.70 -17.78 3.95
C ILE A 54 -23.99 -18.37 3.40
N GLY A 55 -25.04 -18.32 4.19
CA GLY A 55 -26.36 -18.86 3.82
C GLY A 55 -27.06 -18.04 2.73
N PRO A 56 -28.15 -18.55 2.15
CA PRO A 56 -28.93 -17.86 1.12
C PRO A 56 -29.60 -16.57 1.64
N ASP A 57 -29.79 -16.49 2.94
CA ASP A 57 -30.29 -15.31 3.68
C ASP A 57 -29.18 -14.31 4.06
N GLY A 58 -27.92 -14.61 3.71
CA GLY A 58 -26.76 -13.83 4.08
C GLY A 58 -26.24 -14.09 5.50
N ALA A 59 -26.80 -15.07 6.22
CA ALA A 59 -26.30 -15.46 7.54
C ALA A 59 -24.89 -16.05 7.43
N GLU A 60 -23.98 -15.60 8.30
CA GLU A 60 -22.57 -15.96 8.27
C GLU A 60 -22.24 -16.91 9.44
N THR A 61 -21.61 -18.03 9.14
CA THR A 61 -21.12 -19.00 10.13
C THR A 61 -19.64 -19.29 9.90
N VAL A 62 -18.81 -19.05 10.92
CA VAL A 62 -17.39 -19.42 10.89
C VAL A 62 -17.28 -20.93 11.07
N LEU A 63 -16.55 -21.59 10.16
CA LEU A 63 -16.40 -23.05 10.15
C LEU A 63 -15.06 -23.53 10.73
N THR A 64 -14.07 -22.64 10.84
CA THR A 64 -12.71 -22.97 11.30
C THR A 64 -12.21 -21.95 12.30
N GLU A 65 -11.22 -22.33 13.09
CA GLU A 65 -10.56 -21.49 14.10
C GLU A 65 -9.03 -21.59 13.95
N PHE A 66 -8.52 -21.54 12.71
CA PHE A 66 -7.10 -21.71 12.42
C PHE A 66 -6.22 -20.62 13.05
N ASN A 67 -6.78 -19.44 13.25
CA ASN A 67 -6.05 -18.27 13.74
C ASN A 67 -6.36 -17.93 15.22
N SER A 68 -7.23 -18.66 15.90
CA SER A 68 -7.65 -18.34 17.28
C SER A 68 -6.47 -18.23 18.24
N GLY A 69 -5.55 -19.20 18.22
CA GLY A 69 -4.37 -19.21 19.10
C GLY A 69 -3.47 -17.97 18.90
N ILE A 70 -3.30 -17.51 17.66
CA ILE A 70 -2.53 -16.29 17.40
C ILE A 70 -3.28 -15.05 17.91
N CYS A 71 -4.60 -14.99 17.73
CA CYS A 71 -5.42 -13.89 18.19
C CYS A 71 -5.48 -13.80 19.72
N GLU A 72 -5.36 -14.93 20.43
CA GLU A 72 -5.32 -14.99 21.89
C GLU A 72 -3.93 -14.61 22.45
N GLU A 73 -2.85 -14.94 21.70
CA GLU A 73 -1.47 -14.72 22.15
C GLU A 73 -0.99 -13.27 21.88
N TYR A 74 -1.47 -12.63 20.82
CA TYR A 74 -0.97 -11.32 20.38
C TYR A 74 -2.05 -10.23 20.43
N GLU A 75 -1.66 -9.08 20.97
CA GLU A 75 -2.50 -7.88 20.95
C GLU A 75 -2.64 -7.33 19.53
N TYR A 76 -3.84 -7.04 19.12
CA TYR A 76 -4.18 -6.43 17.86
C TYR A 76 -4.55 -4.96 18.03
N SER A 77 -3.84 -4.08 17.33
CA SER A 77 -4.16 -2.65 17.29
C SER A 77 -5.15 -2.38 16.14
N ALA A 78 -6.41 -2.12 16.47
CA ALA A 78 -7.45 -1.90 15.45
C ALA A 78 -7.19 -0.61 14.65
N PRO A 79 -7.37 -0.63 13.31
CA PRO A 79 -7.36 0.58 12.51
C PRO A 79 -8.53 1.50 12.87
N GLU A 80 -8.23 2.73 13.26
CA GLU A 80 -9.22 3.77 13.52
C GLU A 80 -9.46 4.57 12.22
N ALA A 81 -10.72 4.70 11.81
CA ALA A 81 -11.07 5.43 10.59
C ALA A 81 -10.75 6.93 10.72
N LEU A 82 -10.07 7.46 9.73
CA LEU A 82 -9.66 8.84 9.62
C LEU A 82 -9.99 9.38 8.22
N ASP A 83 -11.26 9.33 7.85
CA ASP A 83 -11.73 9.86 6.58
C ASP A 83 -11.47 11.37 6.47
N PHE A 84 -11.16 11.83 5.27
CA PHE A 84 -10.89 13.24 4.99
C PHE A 84 -11.51 13.67 3.65
N VAL A 85 -11.57 14.95 3.41
CA VAL A 85 -12.01 15.52 2.13
C VAL A 85 -10.79 16.12 1.44
N ASN A 86 -10.53 15.72 0.20
CA ASN A 86 -9.39 16.22 -0.54
C ASN A 86 -9.65 17.61 -1.18
N SER A 87 -8.62 18.17 -1.83
CA SER A 87 -8.70 19.49 -2.48
C SER A 87 -9.74 19.58 -3.60
N GLU A 88 -10.16 18.45 -4.16
CA GLU A 88 -11.22 18.36 -5.16
C GLU A 88 -12.63 18.18 -4.55
N GLY A 89 -12.74 18.21 -3.21
CA GLY A 89 -14.01 18.00 -2.50
C GLY A 89 -14.46 16.54 -2.41
N ARG A 90 -13.60 15.57 -2.78
CA ARG A 90 -13.91 14.15 -2.70
C ARG A 90 -13.64 13.63 -1.30
N LYS A 91 -14.57 12.82 -0.75
CA LYS A 91 -14.37 12.13 0.51
C LYS A 91 -13.53 10.87 0.31
N LEU A 92 -12.38 10.81 0.97
CA LEU A 92 -11.42 9.72 0.90
C LEU A 92 -11.39 8.92 2.21
N ALA A 93 -11.12 7.63 2.09
CA ALA A 93 -10.98 6.75 3.22
C ALA A 93 -9.52 6.70 3.69
N GLY A 94 -9.30 6.90 4.97
CA GLY A 94 -8.02 6.76 5.62
C GLY A 94 -8.13 6.14 7.00
N TRP A 95 -7.03 5.68 7.53
CA TRP A 95 -6.95 5.05 8.86
C TRP A 95 -5.63 5.36 9.54
N VAL A 96 -5.68 5.27 10.86
CA VAL A 96 -4.50 5.29 11.71
C VAL A 96 -4.58 4.09 12.66
N ILE A 97 -3.46 3.36 12.80
CA ILE A 97 -3.27 2.34 13.83
C ILE A 97 -2.40 2.95 14.92
N LYS A 98 -2.88 2.90 16.16
CA LYS A 98 -2.09 3.29 17.33
C LYS A 98 -1.01 2.25 17.64
N PRO A 99 0.14 2.65 18.17
CA PRO A 99 1.13 1.68 18.64
C PRO A 99 0.56 0.80 19.77
N ALA A 100 1.00 -0.45 19.85
CA ALA A 100 0.68 -1.30 20.97
C ALA A 100 1.16 -0.67 22.29
N GLY A 101 0.38 -0.82 23.35
CA GLY A 101 0.65 -0.16 24.61
C GLY A 101 0.56 1.38 24.54
N PHE A 102 -0.36 1.89 23.73
CA PHE A 102 -0.57 3.32 23.56
C PHE A 102 -0.86 4.05 24.89
N GLU A 103 -0.12 5.14 25.14
CA GLU A 103 -0.26 6.01 26.30
C GLU A 103 -0.73 7.39 25.87
N PRO A 104 -1.88 7.89 26.36
CA PRO A 104 -2.34 9.24 26.07
C PRO A 104 -1.31 10.31 26.48
N GLY A 105 -1.14 11.32 25.62
CA GLY A 105 -0.19 12.42 25.87
C GLY A 105 1.24 12.14 25.43
N ARG A 106 1.59 10.90 25.05
CA ARG A 106 2.89 10.54 24.50
C ARG A 106 2.91 10.75 22.99
N LYS A 107 4.05 11.23 22.45
CA LYS A 107 4.29 11.36 21.02
C LYS A 107 4.99 10.12 20.47
N TYR A 108 4.51 9.63 19.33
CA TYR A 108 5.02 8.43 18.67
C TYR A 108 5.48 8.73 17.24
N PRO A 109 6.58 8.12 16.80
CA PRO A 109 6.95 8.17 15.39
C PRO A 109 5.87 7.48 14.56
N ALA A 110 5.70 7.90 13.29
CA ALA A 110 4.68 7.34 12.42
C ALA A 110 5.22 6.92 11.06
N ILE A 111 4.62 5.89 10.48
CA ILE A 111 4.92 5.37 9.15
C ILE A 111 3.70 5.57 8.26
N LEU A 112 3.87 6.26 7.14
CA LEU A 112 2.90 6.27 6.05
C LEU A 112 3.15 5.06 5.15
N ASP A 113 2.17 4.16 5.06
CA ASP A 113 2.22 3.00 4.17
C ASP A 113 1.31 3.22 2.96
N ILE A 114 1.90 3.11 1.76
CA ILE A 114 1.23 3.39 0.49
C ILE A 114 1.02 2.08 -0.27
N HIS A 115 -0.26 1.75 -0.56
CA HIS A 115 -0.58 0.52 -1.28
C HIS A 115 -0.03 0.49 -2.72
N GLY A 116 0.08 -0.71 -3.27
CA GLY A 116 0.39 -0.92 -4.69
C GLY A 116 -0.80 -0.71 -5.61
N GLY A 117 -0.65 -1.04 -6.87
CA GLY A 117 -1.71 -0.95 -7.89
C GLY A 117 -1.35 0.02 -9.01
N PRO A 118 -1.92 1.25 -9.08
CA PRO A 118 -2.72 1.99 -8.09
C PRO A 118 -4.12 1.45 -7.83
N LYS A 119 -4.72 0.74 -8.78
CA LYS A 119 -6.08 0.19 -8.71
C LYS A 119 -6.16 -0.98 -7.72
N THR A 120 -5.91 -0.70 -6.46
CA THR A 120 -6.16 -1.53 -5.28
C THR A 120 -6.67 -0.67 -4.14
N VAL A 121 -6.89 -1.26 -2.98
CA VAL A 121 -7.47 -0.57 -1.83
C VAL A 121 -6.99 -1.17 -0.51
N TYR A 122 -6.70 -0.34 0.47
CA TYR A 122 -6.62 -0.75 1.86
C TYR A 122 -8.00 -0.79 2.51
N GLY A 123 -8.14 -1.62 3.52
CA GLY A 123 -9.32 -1.75 4.37
C GLY A 123 -8.97 -1.82 5.84
N SER A 124 -9.98 -2.04 6.68
CA SER A 124 -9.83 -2.14 8.14
C SER A 124 -9.49 -3.56 8.64
N CYS A 125 -9.23 -4.51 7.74
CA CYS A 125 -8.86 -5.86 8.12
C CYS A 125 -7.39 -5.97 8.50
N TYR A 126 -7.04 -7.08 9.15
CA TYR A 126 -5.68 -7.38 9.58
C TYR A 126 -4.68 -7.28 8.43
N PHE A 127 -3.61 -6.55 8.67
CA PHE A 127 -2.45 -6.46 7.78
C PHE A 127 -1.17 -6.63 8.59
N HIS A 128 -0.47 -7.73 8.37
CA HIS A 128 0.64 -8.17 9.24
C HIS A 128 1.75 -7.13 9.41
N GLU A 129 2.17 -6.46 8.33
CA GLU A 129 3.23 -5.45 8.37
C GLU A 129 2.86 -4.27 9.27
N MET A 130 1.63 -3.78 9.14
CA MET A 130 1.15 -2.65 9.94
C MET A 130 1.06 -3.02 11.42
N GLN A 131 0.62 -4.25 11.73
CA GLN A 131 0.57 -4.75 13.11
C GLN A 131 1.97 -4.91 13.71
N LEU A 132 2.95 -5.42 12.92
CA LEU A 132 4.33 -5.48 13.39
C LEU A 132 4.88 -4.08 13.70
N TRP A 133 4.65 -3.08 12.86
CA TRP A 133 5.12 -1.73 13.15
C TRP A 133 4.42 -1.11 14.36
N ALA A 134 3.12 -1.35 14.52
CA ALA A 134 2.38 -0.95 15.72
C ALA A 134 2.96 -1.60 16.99
N SER A 135 3.28 -2.90 16.95
CA SER A 135 3.91 -3.61 18.07
C SER A 135 5.34 -3.11 18.38
N ARG A 136 5.97 -2.50 17.38
CA ARG A 136 7.29 -1.85 17.54
C ARG A 136 7.19 -0.37 17.97
N GLY A 137 6.01 0.11 18.33
CA GLY A 137 5.80 1.45 18.88
C GLY A 137 5.68 2.56 17.84
N PHE A 138 5.35 2.22 16.59
CA PHE A 138 5.01 3.21 15.55
C PHE A 138 3.50 3.38 15.46
N ALA A 139 3.04 4.60 15.24
CA ALA A 139 1.75 4.84 14.63
C ALA A 139 1.84 4.48 13.14
N VAL A 140 0.79 3.87 12.57
CA VAL A 140 0.76 3.54 11.14
C VAL A 140 -0.38 4.28 10.48
N MET A 141 -0.07 5.05 9.45
CA MET A 141 -1.00 5.85 8.66
C MET A 141 -1.15 5.25 7.28
N PHE A 142 -2.37 5.11 6.78
CA PHE A 142 -2.62 4.66 5.42
C PHE A 142 -3.99 5.16 4.91
N CYS A 143 -4.08 5.40 3.61
CA CYS A 143 -5.32 5.85 2.99
C CYS A 143 -5.44 5.31 1.56
N ASN A 144 -6.60 5.52 0.95
CA ASN A 144 -6.85 5.20 -0.45
C ASN A 144 -6.91 6.51 -1.25
N PRO A 145 -5.81 6.91 -1.91
CA PRO A 145 -5.78 8.13 -2.74
C PRO A 145 -6.53 7.93 -4.05
N THR A 146 -6.81 9.03 -4.73
CA THR A 146 -7.26 9.03 -6.14
C THR A 146 -6.35 8.14 -6.98
N GLY A 147 -6.93 7.36 -7.89
CA GLY A 147 -6.23 6.31 -8.64
C GLY A 147 -6.39 4.91 -8.05
N GLY A 148 -6.81 4.82 -6.77
CA GLY A 148 -7.14 3.55 -6.11
C GLY A 148 -8.52 3.02 -6.49
N ASP A 149 -8.84 1.81 -6.02
CA ASP A 149 -10.17 1.21 -6.20
C ASP A 149 -11.18 1.72 -5.15
N GLY A 150 -12.46 1.40 -5.40
CA GLY A 150 -13.56 1.61 -4.45
C GLY A 150 -14.25 2.96 -4.55
N GLY A 151 -13.77 3.87 -5.39
CA GLY A 151 -14.39 5.16 -5.69
C GLY A 151 -15.16 5.20 -7.01
N GLY A 152 -15.14 4.11 -7.79
CA GLY A 152 -15.67 4.04 -9.16
C GLY A 152 -14.60 4.37 -10.21
N ASP A 153 -14.97 4.26 -11.49
CA ASP A 153 -14.01 4.35 -12.60
C ASP A 153 -13.36 5.74 -12.71
N GLU A 154 -14.15 6.79 -12.53
CA GLU A 154 -13.63 8.17 -12.54
C GLU A 154 -12.60 8.42 -11.43
N PHE A 155 -12.80 7.85 -10.24
CA PHE A 155 -11.86 7.94 -9.13
C PHE A 155 -10.57 7.15 -9.40
N ALA A 156 -10.69 6.00 -10.06
CA ALA A 156 -9.58 5.12 -10.38
C ALA A 156 -8.76 5.58 -11.58
N ASP A 157 -9.25 6.53 -12.37
CA ASP A 157 -8.57 6.99 -13.59
C ASP A 157 -7.62 8.16 -13.31
N ILE A 158 -6.34 7.86 -13.23
CA ILE A 158 -5.24 8.83 -13.13
C ILE A 158 -4.31 8.76 -14.35
N ARG A 159 -4.80 8.24 -15.47
CA ARG A 159 -3.99 8.10 -16.69
C ARG A 159 -3.37 9.42 -17.13
N GLY A 160 -2.06 9.39 -17.33
CA GLY A 160 -1.26 10.56 -17.70
C GLY A 160 -1.06 11.60 -16.60
N GLN A 161 -1.39 11.26 -15.33
CA GLN A 161 -1.36 12.18 -14.19
C GLN A 161 -0.76 11.56 -12.92
N TYR A 162 0.09 10.55 -13.06
CA TYR A 162 0.78 9.92 -11.95
C TYR A 162 1.62 10.93 -11.16
N GLY A 163 1.53 10.92 -9.84
CA GLY A 163 2.24 11.85 -8.95
C GLY A 163 1.57 13.23 -8.82
N ARG A 164 0.33 13.40 -9.24
CA ARG A 164 -0.44 14.64 -9.11
C ARG A 164 -1.45 14.57 -7.98
N GLN A 165 -2.72 14.26 -8.29
CA GLN A 165 -3.77 14.23 -7.26
C GLN A 165 -3.56 13.09 -6.26
N ASP A 166 -3.07 11.95 -6.70
CA ASP A 166 -2.66 10.82 -5.86
C ASP A 166 -1.63 11.22 -4.79
N PHE A 167 -0.60 11.99 -5.18
CA PHE A 167 0.38 12.56 -4.25
C PHE A 167 -0.24 13.63 -3.35
N ALA A 168 -1.05 14.54 -3.90
CA ALA A 168 -1.71 15.58 -3.12
C ALA A 168 -2.62 14.98 -2.04
N ASP A 169 -3.37 13.93 -2.36
CA ASP A 169 -4.24 13.22 -1.43
C ASP A 169 -3.46 12.59 -0.27
N LEU A 170 -2.31 11.97 -0.56
CA LEU A 170 -1.44 11.40 0.47
C LEU A 170 -0.88 12.47 1.41
N MET A 171 -0.42 13.60 0.87
CA MET A 171 0.11 14.70 1.70
C MET A 171 -0.99 15.33 2.55
N GLN A 172 -2.18 15.50 2.00
CA GLN A 172 -3.35 16.02 2.71
C GLN A 172 -3.86 15.05 3.78
N PHE A 173 -3.75 13.74 3.53
CA PHE A 173 -4.04 12.73 4.54
C PHE A 173 -3.06 12.83 5.72
N VAL A 174 -1.75 12.98 5.45
CA VAL A 174 -0.75 13.19 6.50
C VAL A 174 -1.05 14.45 7.32
N ASP A 175 -1.41 15.56 6.66
CA ASP A 175 -1.81 16.80 7.36
C ASP A 175 -3.04 16.58 8.24
N THR A 176 -4.02 15.82 7.74
CA THR A 176 -5.21 15.46 8.51
C THR A 176 -4.86 14.60 9.73
N ALA A 177 -3.98 13.62 9.54
CA ALA A 177 -3.52 12.76 10.63
C ALA A 177 -2.78 13.55 11.71
N LEU A 178 -1.85 14.42 11.33
CA LEU A 178 -1.12 15.27 12.27
C LEU A 178 -2.03 16.24 13.03
N LYS A 179 -3.07 16.76 12.39
CA LYS A 179 -4.04 17.66 12.99
C LYS A 179 -4.99 16.95 13.96
N ARG A 180 -5.42 15.72 13.65
CA ARG A 180 -6.46 15.02 14.41
C ARG A 180 -5.92 13.98 15.39
N CYS A 181 -4.68 13.55 15.23
CA CYS A 181 -4.01 12.55 16.06
C CYS A 181 -2.81 13.22 16.75
N ASP A 182 -3.09 13.86 17.87
CA ASP A 182 -2.11 14.63 18.65
C ASP A 182 -0.94 13.78 19.19
N PHE A 183 -1.08 12.45 19.18
CA PHE A 183 -0.03 11.52 19.56
C PHE A 183 1.01 11.26 18.46
N ILE A 184 0.80 11.70 17.22
CA ILE A 184 1.80 11.55 16.15
C ILE A 184 2.85 12.64 16.26
N ASP A 185 4.12 12.26 16.18
CA ASP A 185 5.24 13.18 16.14
C ASP A 185 5.55 13.60 14.69
N ALA A 186 5.26 14.84 14.36
CA ALA A 186 5.47 15.38 13.01
C ALA A 186 6.95 15.40 12.57
N GLU A 187 7.88 15.41 13.54
CA GLU A 187 9.32 15.39 13.26
C GLU A 187 9.89 14.00 13.04
N ARG A 188 9.09 12.94 13.26
CA ARG A 188 9.50 11.54 13.15
C ARG A 188 8.57 10.73 12.23
N LEU A 189 8.50 11.15 10.96
CA LEU A 189 7.68 10.49 9.93
C LEU A 189 8.56 9.67 9.00
N GLY A 190 8.15 8.44 8.73
CA GLY A 190 8.70 7.58 7.69
C GLY A 190 7.66 7.30 6.61
N VAL A 191 8.10 6.96 5.40
CA VAL A 191 7.22 6.57 4.28
C VAL A 191 7.69 5.28 3.64
N THR A 192 6.73 4.42 3.29
CA THR A 192 7.01 3.16 2.59
C THR A 192 5.86 2.78 1.67
N GLY A 193 6.16 1.92 0.72
CA GLY A 193 5.18 1.32 -0.16
C GLY A 193 5.86 0.40 -1.18
N GLY A 194 5.07 -0.46 -1.81
CA GLY A 194 5.57 -1.41 -2.79
C GLY A 194 4.87 -1.29 -4.15
N SER A 195 5.61 -1.57 -5.25
CA SER A 195 5.07 -1.46 -6.60
C SER A 195 4.69 -0.01 -6.93
N TYR A 196 3.44 0.28 -7.27
CA TYR A 196 2.97 1.68 -7.33
C TYR A 196 3.25 2.44 -6.02
N GLY A 197 3.06 1.83 -4.85
CA GLY A 197 3.44 2.46 -3.58
C GLY A 197 4.94 2.73 -3.47
N GLY A 198 5.79 1.92 -4.11
CA GLY A 198 7.22 2.16 -4.24
C GLY A 198 7.54 3.30 -5.20
N PHE A 199 6.84 3.37 -6.34
CA PHE A 199 6.85 4.52 -7.24
C PHE A 199 6.50 5.80 -6.46
N MET A 200 5.38 5.76 -5.73
CA MET A 200 4.91 6.91 -4.97
C MET A 200 5.86 7.25 -3.79
N THR A 201 6.50 6.27 -3.16
CA THR A 201 7.56 6.52 -2.16
C THR A 201 8.73 7.29 -2.77
N ASN A 202 9.20 6.87 -3.95
CA ASN A 202 10.25 7.59 -4.70
C ASN A 202 9.80 8.99 -5.12
N TRP A 203 8.54 9.14 -5.51
CA TRP A 203 7.94 10.43 -5.86
C TRP A 203 7.89 11.38 -4.68
N VAL A 204 7.37 10.91 -3.55
CA VAL A 204 7.25 11.68 -2.30
C VAL A 204 8.58 12.27 -1.88
N ILE A 205 9.65 11.47 -1.81
CA ILE A 205 10.96 11.96 -1.36
C ILE A 205 11.62 12.94 -2.35
N GLY A 206 11.20 12.97 -3.61
CA GLY A 206 11.62 13.97 -4.60
C GLY A 206 10.82 15.28 -4.56
N HIS A 207 9.71 15.32 -3.80
CA HIS A 207 8.79 16.46 -3.78
C HIS A 207 8.54 17.05 -2.39
N THR A 208 9.00 16.41 -1.31
CA THR A 208 8.90 16.94 0.05
C THR A 208 9.99 16.34 0.93
N ASP A 209 10.43 17.10 1.93
CA ASP A 209 11.44 16.73 2.92
C ASP A 209 10.84 16.38 4.30
N ARG A 210 9.50 16.25 4.38
CA ARG A 210 8.79 16.00 5.65
C ARG A 210 9.03 14.61 6.25
N PHE A 211 9.58 13.65 5.48
CA PHE A 211 9.86 12.31 5.94
C PHE A 211 11.34 12.13 6.29
N ARG A 212 11.62 11.67 7.50
CA ARG A 212 12.98 11.42 7.99
C ARG A 212 13.67 10.25 7.32
N CYS A 213 12.90 9.28 6.83
CA CYS A 213 13.41 8.16 6.05
C CYS A 213 12.33 7.55 5.15
N ALA A 214 12.76 6.80 4.16
CA ALA A 214 11.90 6.08 3.23
C ALA A 214 12.35 4.63 3.06
N ALA A 215 11.39 3.73 2.77
CA ALA A 215 11.67 2.37 2.32
C ALA A 215 10.88 2.09 1.04
N SER A 216 11.57 2.19 -0.09
CA SER A 216 11.01 1.98 -1.43
C SER A 216 11.15 0.52 -1.83
N GLN A 217 10.02 -0.14 -2.12
CA GLN A 217 9.99 -1.58 -2.34
C GLN A 217 9.50 -1.90 -3.75
N ARG A 218 10.22 -2.80 -4.49
CA ARG A 218 9.83 -3.25 -5.84
C ARG A 218 9.22 -2.11 -6.66
N SER A 219 9.95 -1.01 -6.69
CA SER A 219 9.47 0.29 -7.13
C SER A 219 9.70 0.54 -8.61
N ILE A 220 9.09 1.60 -9.11
CA ILE A 220 9.36 2.18 -10.41
C ILE A 220 10.01 3.54 -10.18
N SER A 221 11.06 3.85 -10.94
CA SER A 221 11.73 5.16 -10.88
C SER A 221 11.72 5.88 -12.21
N ASN A 222 11.67 5.14 -13.32
CA ASN A 222 11.81 5.68 -14.66
C ASN A 222 10.87 4.98 -15.65
N TRP A 223 9.81 5.65 -16.03
CA TRP A 223 8.82 5.11 -16.95
C TRP A 223 9.37 4.79 -18.34
N ILE A 224 10.50 5.40 -18.74
CA ILE A 224 11.17 5.11 -20.02
C ILE A 224 11.77 3.71 -20.00
N SER A 225 12.55 3.38 -18.96
CA SER A 225 13.14 2.04 -18.81
C SER A 225 12.07 1.00 -18.48
N PHE A 226 11.10 1.34 -17.64
CA PHE A 226 9.98 0.46 -17.31
C PHE A 226 9.22 0.00 -18.55
N ARG A 227 8.90 0.91 -19.47
CA ARG A 227 8.23 0.59 -20.74
C ARG A 227 8.94 -0.52 -21.51
N ASN A 228 10.26 -0.49 -21.52
CA ASN A 228 11.07 -1.35 -22.38
C ASN A 228 11.63 -2.59 -21.68
N SER A 229 11.43 -2.74 -20.37
CA SER A 229 12.02 -3.84 -19.58
C SER A 229 11.02 -4.59 -18.69
N ALA A 230 9.86 -4.01 -18.37
CA ALA A 230 8.82 -4.66 -17.59
C ALA A 230 7.95 -5.59 -18.46
N ASP A 231 7.42 -6.66 -17.86
CA ASP A 231 6.52 -7.61 -18.54
C ASP A 231 5.23 -6.95 -19.06
N ILE A 232 4.76 -5.89 -18.39
CA ILE A 232 3.60 -5.09 -18.77
C ILE A 232 3.97 -3.75 -19.40
N GLY A 233 5.26 -3.42 -19.51
CA GLY A 233 5.74 -2.08 -19.81
C GLY A 233 5.22 -1.52 -21.14
N TRP A 234 5.16 -2.37 -22.16
CA TRP A 234 4.82 -1.99 -23.54
C TRP A 234 3.42 -1.38 -23.68
N TYR A 235 2.43 -1.83 -22.91
CA TYR A 235 1.07 -1.26 -22.94
C TYR A 235 0.81 -0.35 -21.74
N PHE A 236 1.37 -0.67 -20.56
CA PHE A 236 1.09 0.07 -19.32
C PHE A 236 1.58 1.51 -19.41
N ALA A 237 2.78 1.75 -19.93
CA ALA A 237 3.31 3.10 -20.03
C ALA A 237 2.50 3.98 -20.99
N GLU A 238 2.05 3.44 -22.11
CA GLU A 238 1.20 4.17 -23.05
C GLU A 238 -0.18 4.47 -22.46
N ASP A 239 -0.85 3.46 -21.93
CA ASP A 239 -2.20 3.60 -21.37
C ASP A 239 -2.20 4.41 -20.07
N GLN A 240 -1.32 4.09 -19.13
CA GLN A 240 -1.36 4.66 -17.79
C GLN A 240 -0.57 5.96 -17.64
N VAL A 241 0.62 6.05 -18.21
CA VAL A 241 1.46 7.27 -18.14
C VAL A 241 1.14 8.23 -19.28
N GLY A 242 0.55 7.71 -20.36
CA GLY A 242 0.02 8.48 -21.47
C GLY A 242 1.08 9.01 -22.41
N GLY A 243 2.10 8.22 -22.69
CA GLY A 243 3.13 8.53 -23.66
C GLY A 243 4.12 7.40 -23.90
N GLU A 244 4.93 7.56 -24.92
CA GLU A 244 6.04 6.69 -25.25
C GLU A 244 7.33 7.49 -25.47
N PRO A 245 8.53 6.88 -25.36
CA PRO A 245 9.79 7.63 -25.40
C PRO A 245 10.03 8.44 -26.68
N TRP A 246 9.47 8.04 -27.80
CA TRP A 246 9.72 8.68 -29.09
C TRP A 246 8.80 9.89 -29.36
N THR A 247 7.60 9.90 -28.79
CA THR A 247 6.57 10.92 -29.07
C THR A 247 6.15 11.71 -27.84
N GLY A 248 6.45 11.22 -26.63
CA GLY A 248 6.00 11.81 -25.37
C GLY A 248 7.08 11.83 -24.27
N LEU A 249 8.36 11.98 -24.63
CA LEU A 249 9.49 11.88 -23.71
C LEU A 249 9.36 12.80 -22.49
N GLU A 250 9.02 14.06 -22.69
CA GLU A 250 8.87 15.04 -21.60
C GLU A 250 7.76 14.65 -20.63
N LYS A 251 6.64 14.15 -21.17
CA LYS A 251 5.49 13.72 -20.35
C LYS A 251 5.85 12.51 -19.49
N ILE A 252 6.51 11.51 -20.08
CA ILE A 252 6.94 10.29 -19.36
C ILE A 252 8.02 10.62 -18.33
N TRP A 253 9.01 11.43 -18.72
CA TRP A 253 10.10 11.84 -17.83
C TRP A 253 9.58 12.68 -16.68
N GLY A 254 8.66 13.62 -16.94
CA GLY A 254 8.03 14.46 -15.93
C GLY A 254 7.16 13.72 -14.91
N GLN A 255 6.78 12.45 -15.19
CA GLN A 255 6.10 11.56 -14.25
C GLN A 255 7.05 10.49 -13.67
N SER A 256 8.32 10.51 -14.02
CA SER A 256 9.33 9.57 -13.51
C SER A 256 10.00 10.12 -12.25
N PRO A 257 9.96 9.42 -11.11
CA PRO A 257 10.62 9.86 -9.87
C PRO A 257 12.10 10.18 -10.05
N LEU A 258 12.78 9.47 -10.93
CA LEU A 258 14.19 9.66 -11.22
C LEU A 258 14.52 11.08 -11.75
N ALA A 259 13.55 11.75 -12.40
CA ALA A 259 13.68 13.13 -12.87
C ALA A 259 13.87 14.15 -11.72
N PHE A 260 13.51 13.76 -10.50
CA PHE A 260 13.57 14.60 -9.30
C PHE A 260 14.56 14.06 -8.25
N ALA A 261 15.35 13.06 -8.60
CA ALA A 261 16.31 12.46 -7.69
C ALA A 261 17.37 13.45 -7.19
N ASP A 262 17.60 14.54 -7.93
CA ASP A 262 18.50 15.62 -7.55
C ASP A 262 18.03 16.46 -6.35
N ARG A 263 16.77 16.38 -5.98
CA ARG A 263 16.16 17.11 -4.87
C ARG A 263 16.09 16.28 -3.60
N VAL A 264 16.33 14.97 -3.69
CA VAL A 264 16.15 14.04 -2.56
C VAL A 264 17.25 14.23 -1.53
N THR A 265 16.84 14.42 -0.29
CA THR A 265 17.72 14.44 0.89
C THR A 265 17.38 13.32 1.88
N THR A 266 16.24 12.67 1.72
CA THR A 266 15.70 11.66 2.63
C THR A 266 16.49 10.34 2.56
N PRO A 267 17.05 9.84 3.67
CA PRO A 267 17.65 8.51 3.76
C PRO A 267 16.71 7.43 3.25
N THR A 268 17.15 6.61 2.30
CA THR A 268 16.27 5.68 1.58
C THR A 268 16.81 4.26 1.52
N LEU A 269 15.99 3.30 2.00
CA LEU A 269 16.18 1.86 1.82
C LEU A 269 15.46 1.41 0.55
N PHE A 270 16.15 0.66 -0.31
CA PHE A 270 15.56 -0.01 -1.46
C PHE A 270 15.45 -1.51 -1.20
N ILE A 271 14.25 -2.06 -1.35
CA ILE A 271 13.97 -3.49 -1.28
C ILE A 271 13.54 -3.97 -2.66
N HIS A 272 14.27 -4.92 -3.25
CA HIS A 272 13.95 -5.42 -4.58
C HIS A 272 14.24 -6.91 -4.71
N SER A 273 13.50 -7.58 -5.58
CA SER A 273 13.73 -8.97 -5.93
C SER A 273 14.50 -9.08 -7.24
N GLU A 274 15.37 -10.09 -7.33
CA GLU A 274 16.23 -10.30 -8.51
C GLU A 274 15.41 -10.68 -9.76
N GLU A 275 14.35 -11.47 -9.57
CA GLU A 275 13.47 -11.97 -10.64
C GLU A 275 12.15 -11.17 -10.72
N ASP A 276 12.18 -9.91 -10.36
CA ASP A 276 11.03 -9.02 -10.51
C ASP A 276 10.96 -8.51 -11.95
N TYR A 277 10.10 -9.14 -12.73
CA TYR A 277 9.84 -8.74 -14.12
C TYR A 277 8.68 -7.76 -14.25
N ARG A 278 7.88 -7.56 -13.19
CA ARG A 278 6.78 -6.59 -13.13
C ARG A 278 7.30 -5.17 -12.94
N CYS A 279 8.13 -4.97 -11.92
CA CYS A 279 8.93 -3.78 -11.71
C CYS A 279 10.39 -4.21 -11.72
N PRO A 280 11.08 -4.17 -12.86
CA PRO A 280 12.43 -4.72 -12.97
C PRO A 280 13.40 -4.16 -11.94
N LEU A 281 14.34 -5.00 -11.49
CA LEU A 281 15.35 -4.61 -10.50
C LEU A 281 16.10 -3.34 -10.90
N SER A 282 16.28 -3.10 -12.21
CA SER A 282 16.90 -1.91 -12.77
C SER A 282 16.21 -0.61 -12.33
N GLU A 283 14.91 -0.64 -12.07
CA GLU A 283 14.16 0.52 -11.58
C GLU A 283 14.63 0.96 -10.19
N GLY A 284 14.78 0.00 -9.27
CA GLY A 284 15.34 0.28 -7.95
C GLY A 284 16.80 0.69 -8.00
N ILE A 285 17.61 0.06 -8.87
CA ILE A 285 19.04 0.36 -9.05
C ILE A 285 19.26 1.79 -9.54
N GLN A 286 18.48 2.27 -10.52
CA GLN A 286 18.62 3.64 -11.05
C GLN A 286 18.44 4.68 -9.94
N MET A 287 17.38 4.58 -9.15
CA MET A 287 17.12 5.52 -8.06
C MET A 287 18.18 5.40 -6.96
N PHE A 288 18.55 4.18 -6.56
CA PHE A 288 19.62 3.94 -5.58
C PHE A 288 20.92 4.63 -5.96
N TYR A 289 21.38 4.47 -7.21
CA TYR A 289 22.61 5.10 -7.67
C TYR A 289 22.50 6.62 -7.76
N ALA A 290 21.38 7.14 -8.26
CA ALA A 290 21.15 8.57 -8.34
C ALA A 290 21.26 9.24 -6.96
N LEU A 291 20.66 8.66 -5.93
CA LEU A 291 20.73 9.16 -4.56
C LEU A 291 22.13 9.01 -3.96
N ARG A 292 22.74 7.84 -4.11
CA ARG A 292 24.08 7.58 -3.58
C ARG A 292 25.16 8.51 -4.14
N GLN A 293 25.13 8.79 -5.44
CA GLN A 293 26.07 9.72 -6.09
C GLN A 293 25.95 11.15 -5.56
N ARG A 294 24.79 11.49 -4.99
CA ARG A 294 24.53 12.79 -4.36
C ARG A 294 24.81 12.82 -2.86
N GLY A 295 25.35 11.74 -2.31
CA GLY A 295 25.70 11.65 -0.89
C GLY A 295 24.52 11.37 0.04
N VAL A 296 23.34 11.06 -0.49
CA VAL A 296 22.18 10.64 0.32
C VAL A 296 22.45 9.27 0.94
N GLU A 297 22.17 9.11 2.21
CA GLU A 297 22.28 7.81 2.87
C GLU A 297 21.32 6.81 2.22
N THR A 298 21.88 5.77 1.60
CA THR A 298 21.11 4.76 0.88
C THR A 298 21.59 3.36 1.20
N ARG A 299 20.64 2.43 1.28
CA ARG A 299 20.92 0.99 1.37
C ARG A 299 20.05 0.26 0.36
N MET A 300 20.57 -0.80 -0.25
CA MET A 300 19.83 -1.67 -1.15
C MET A 300 19.90 -3.11 -0.69
N CYS A 301 18.75 -3.76 -0.62
CA CYS A 301 18.58 -5.16 -0.26
C CYS A 301 17.97 -5.91 -1.45
N ILE A 302 18.74 -6.82 -2.06
CA ILE A 302 18.30 -7.62 -3.21
C ILE A 302 18.02 -9.04 -2.75
N PHE A 303 16.82 -9.56 -3.06
CA PHE A 303 16.38 -10.91 -2.72
C PHE A 303 16.49 -11.84 -3.92
N ARG A 304 17.48 -12.74 -3.87
CA ARG A 304 17.76 -13.70 -4.95
C ARG A 304 16.68 -14.77 -5.05
N GLY A 305 16.29 -15.08 -6.29
CA GLY A 305 15.28 -16.10 -6.58
C GLY A 305 13.89 -15.74 -6.07
N GLU A 306 13.63 -14.45 -5.86
CA GLU A 306 12.32 -13.90 -5.53
C GLU A 306 11.84 -12.99 -6.65
N ASN A 307 10.52 -12.88 -6.78
CA ASN A 307 9.87 -12.06 -7.79
C ASN A 307 9.07 -10.90 -7.18
N HIS A 308 8.17 -10.30 -7.95
CA HIS A 308 7.32 -9.19 -7.50
C HIS A 308 6.47 -9.51 -6.28
N GLU A 309 6.15 -10.78 -6.06
CA GLU A 309 5.28 -11.26 -4.99
C GLU A 309 6.03 -11.56 -3.67
N LEU A 310 7.30 -11.19 -3.53
CA LEU A 310 8.13 -11.44 -2.34
C LEU A 310 7.38 -11.22 -1.01
N SER A 311 6.67 -10.10 -0.87
CA SER A 311 5.96 -9.77 0.39
C SER A 311 4.74 -10.66 0.65
N ARG A 312 4.16 -11.26 -0.38
CA ARG A 312 2.91 -12.04 -0.34
C ARG A 312 3.14 -13.53 -0.34
N SER A 313 3.85 -14.04 -1.36
CA SER A 313 4.06 -15.47 -1.60
C SER A 313 5.54 -15.88 -1.67
N GLY A 314 6.48 -14.96 -1.41
CA GLY A 314 7.90 -15.28 -1.35
C GLY A 314 8.24 -16.28 -0.26
N ARG A 315 9.43 -16.86 -0.33
CA ARG A 315 9.92 -17.81 0.67
C ARG A 315 9.80 -17.25 2.08
N PRO A 316 9.27 -17.98 3.06
CA PRO A 316 9.00 -17.48 4.41
C PRO A 316 10.18 -16.72 5.03
N ARG A 317 11.40 -17.28 4.93
CA ARG A 317 12.62 -16.62 5.45
C ARG A 317 12.89 -15.26 4.80
N ASN A 318 12.60 -15.12 3.52
CA ASN A 318 12.83 -13.88 2.77
C ASN A 318 11.76 -12.83 3.09
N ARG A 319 10.50 -13.25 3.29
CA ARG A 319 9.44 -12.37 3.79
C ARG A 319 9.78 -11.80 5.17
N VAL A 320 10.24 -12.66 6.10
CA VAL A 320 10.69 -12.23 7.44
C VAL A 320 11.89 -11.29 7.33
N ARG A 321 12.88 -11.63 6.49
CA ARG A 321 14.07 -10.78 6.30
C ARG A 321 13.71 -9.43 5.70
N ARG A 322 12.84 -9.39 4.68
CA ARG A 322 12.37 -8.15 4.06
C ARG A 322 11.76 -7.22 5.11
N LEU A 323 10.81 -7.75 5.89
CA LEU A 323 10.10 -6.96 6.88
C LEU A 323 11.02 -6.47 8.00
N ARG A 324 12.00 -7.30 8.40
CA ARG A 324 13.05 -6.91 9.34
C ARG A 324 13.89 -5.74 8.81
N GLU A 325 14.38 -5.80 7.57
CA GLU A 325 15.19 -4.73 6.97
C GLU A 325 14.43 -3.38 6.98
N ILE A 326 13.14 -3.39 6.64
CA ILE A 326 12.31 -2.19 6.67
C ILE A 326 12.13 -1.68 8.11
N THR A 327 11.80 -2.58 9.04
CA THR A 327 11.53 -2.21 10.43
C THR A 327 12.79 -1.63 11.09
N GLU A 328 13.95 -2.29 10.95
CA GLU A 328 15.24 -1.81 11.48
C GLU A 328 15.64 -0.46 10.86
N TRP A 329 15.34 -0.24 9.58
CA TRP A 329 15.57 1.04 8.91
C TRP A 329 14.71 2.15 9.52
N MET A 330 13.41 1.91 9.69
CA MET A 330 12.50 2.86 10.33
C MET A 330 12.89 3.14 11.79
N GLU A 331 13.27 2.10 12.55
CA GLU A 331 13.73 2.27 13.94
C GLU A 331 14.98 3.13 14.04
N ARG A 332 15.95 2.91 13.16
CA ARG A 332 17.22 3.65 13.14
C ARG A 332 17.03 5.14 12.89
N HIS A 333 16.06 5.54 12.08
CA HIS A 333 15.88 6.93 11.66
C HIS A 333 14.76 7.66 12.39
N LEU A 334 13.83 6.94 13.04
CA LEU A 334 12.66 7.53 13.67
C LEU A 334 12.67 7.42 15.22
N LYS A 335 13.51 6.57 15.78
CA LYS A 335 13.68 6.43 17.23
C LYS A 335 15.01 7.02 17.68
#